data_72e81e46aaf2e44ea0d48e2d15219687
#
_entry.id   72e81e46aaf2e44ea0d48e2d15219687
#
_cell.length_a   1.000
_cell.length_b   1.000
_cell.length_c   1.000
_cell.angle_alpha   90.00
_cell.angle_beta   90.00
_cell.angle_gamma   90.00
#
_symmetry.space_group_name_H-M   'P 1'
#
loop_
_entity.id
_entity.type
_entity.pdbx_description
1 polymer ?
#
loop_
_entity_poly.entity_id
_entity_poly.type
_entity_poly.pdbx_seq_one_letter_code
_entity_poly.pdbx_strand_id
1 'polypeptide(L)'
;MPKIETPTDNRFVQNFIKNGGKFLYSENENEVNKNITLIIEENSWKKSNLISLDKNISKRFRLDYSFSKDSKDKTICLISTCEYLIADDGSILVSSNQVAEKKLDELPGDIIILAKTDQLINNISEGLSGIKNNSKSIPSNITNLKHFKDCNDKDFLSYGSSSKNLYLILLENQ
;
A
#
# COMPACT_ATOMS: atom_id res chain seq x y z
N MET A 1 21.47 -16.80 -25.28
CA MET A 1 20.97 -15.52 -24.72
C MET A 1 21.32 -15.42 -23.26
N PRO A 2 21.99 -14.35 -22.90
CA PRO A 2 22.18 -14.12 -21.48
C PRO A 2 20.80 -14.01 -20.83
N LYS A 3 20.65 -14.72 -19.72
CA LYS A 3 19.42 -14.61 -18.93
C LYS A 3 19.34 -13.19 -18.40
N ILE A 4 18.45 -12.40 -18.97
CA ILE A 4 18.18 -11.06 -18.44
C ILE A 4 17.45 -11.26 -17.13
N GLU A 5 18.13 -11.00 -16.02
CA GLU A 5 17.44 -11.00 -14.72
C GLU A 5 16.33 -9.96 -14.77
N THR A 6 15.12 -10.39 -14.44
CA THR A 6 13.99 -9.47 -14.33
C THR A 6 14.35 -8.44 -13.27
N PRO A 7 14.34 -7.14 -13.58
CA PRO A 7 14.58 -6.12 -12.55
C PRO A 7 13.68 -6.31 -11.35
N THR A 8 14.17 -5.93 -10.18
CA THR A 8 13.43 -6.06 -8.90
C THR A 8 12.05 -5.44 -9.00
N ASP A 9 11.93 -4.29 -9.65
CA ASP A 9 10.65 -3.60 -9.86
C ASP A 9 9.66 -4.44 -10.68
N ASN A 10 10.10 -5.05 -11.78
CA ASN A 10 9.24 -5.90 -12.61
C ASN A 10 8.80 -7.15 -11.84
N ARG A 11 9.71 -7.76 -11.09
CA ARG A 11 9.41 -8.93 -10.27
C ARG A 11 8.36 -8.60 -9.21
N PHE A 12 8.51 -7.45 -8.55
CA PHE A 12 7.53 -6.98 -7.58
C PHE A 12 6.16 -6.82 -8.25
N VAL A 13 6.09 -6.09 -9.36
CA VAL A 13 4.83 -5.78 -10.03
C VAL A 13 4.11 -7.05 -10.46
N GLN A 14 4.83 -8.01 -11.07
CA GLN A 14 4.23 -9.27 -11.48
C GLN A 14 3.62 -10.03 -10.30
N ASN A 15 4.36 -10.13 -9.20
CA ASN A 15 3.88 -10.81 -8.00
C ASN A 15 2.74 -10.05 -7.32
N PHE A 16 2.82 -8.73 -7.28
CA PHE A 16 1.78 -7.89 -6.70
C PHE A 16 0.45 -8.05 -7.45
N ILE A 17 0.49 -8.02 -8.78
CA ILE A 17 -0.70 -8.22 -9.60
C ILE A 17 -1.26 -9.64 -9.42
N LYS A 18 -0.39 -10.64 -9.38
CA LYS A 18 -0.78 -12.02 -9.12
C LYS A 18 -1.50 -12.16 -7.76
N ASN A 19 -1.09 -11.39 -6.78
CA ASN A 19 -1.72 -11.37 -5.46
C ASN A 19 -3.06 -10.63 -5.43
N GLY A 20 -3.47 -10.03 -6.54
CA GLY A 20 -4.72 -9.29 -6.67
C GLY A 20 -4.60 -7.78 -6.50
N GLY A 21 -3.40 -7.26 -6.41
CA GLY A 21 -3.16 -5.82 -6.30
C GLY A 21 -3.36 -5.08 -7.62
N LYS A 22 -3.72 -3.82 -7.55
CA LYS A 22 -3.88 -2.93 -8.71
C LYS A 22 -2.73 -1.92 -8.72
N PHE A 23 -1.95 -1.93 -9.80
CA PHE A 23 -0.70 -1.19 -9.91
C PHE A 23 -0.83 0.00 -10.84
N LEU A 24 -0.31 1.15 -10.41
CA LEU A 24 -0.25 2.39 -11.19
C LEU A 24 1.15 2.99 -11.03
N TYR A 25 1.78 3.32 -12.14
CA TYR A 25 3.09 3.94 -12.15
C TYR A 25 2.98 5.45 -12.38
N SER A 26 3.81 6.21 -11.71
CA SER A 26 3.85 7.67 -11.83
C SER A 26 5.29 8.15 -11.95
N GLU A 27 5.58 8.95 -12.98
CA GLU A 27 6.92 9.50 -13.20
C GLU A 27 7.19 10.71 -12.30
N ASN A 28 6.13 11.41 -11.88
CA ASN A 28 6.23 12.62 -11.08
C ASN A 28 4.99 12.82 -10.20
N GLU A 29 5.04 13.82 -9.34
CA GLU A 29 3.94 14.12 -8.41
C GLU A 29 2.63 14.46 -9.11
N ASN A 30 2.68 15.12 -10.27
CA ASN A 30 1.47 15.44 -11.03
C ASN A 30 0.76 14.17 -11.50
N GLU A 31 1.52 13.16 -11.91
CA GLU A 31 0.95 11.86 -12.30
C GLU A 31 0.36 11.12 -11.11
N VAL A 32 0.99 11.23 -9.93
CA VAL A 32 0.41 10.68 -8.69
C VAL A 32 -0.98 11.27 -8.46
N ASN A 33 -1.10 12.58 -8.55
CA ASN A 33 -2.39 13.26 -8.35
C ASN A 33 -3.42 12.84 -9.39
N LYS A 34 -3.02 12.70 -10.65
CA LYS A 34 -3.90 12.20 -11.72
C LYS A 34 -4.36 10.78 -11.44
N ASN A 35 -3.46 9.91 -11.01
CA ASN A 35 -3.79 8.52 -10.71
C ASN A 35 -4.75 8.40 -9.53
N ILE A 36 -4.58 9.22 -8.50
CA ILE A 36 -5.53 9.28 -7.39
C ILE A 36 -6.91 9.69 -7.88
N THR A 37 -6.97 10.73 -8.72
CA THR A 37 -8.23 11.20 -9.31
C THR A 37 -8.90 10.10 -10.13
N LEU A 38 -8.13 9.37 -10.95
CA LEU A 38 -8.65 8.26 -11.75
C LEU A 38 -9.24 7.15 -10.87
N ILE A 39 -8.57 6.82 -9.77
CA ILE A 39 -9.07 5.81 -8.82
C ILE A 39 -10.40 6.28 -8.21
N ILE A 40 -10.46 7.53 -7.79
CA ILE A 40 -11.67 8.12 -7.21
C ILE A 40 -12.83 8.06 -8.21
N GLU A 41 -12.58 8.45 -9.46
CA GLU A 41 -13.58 8.44 -10.51
C GLU A 41 -14.03 7.01 -10.88
N GLU A 42 -13.08 6.10 -11.02
CA GLU A 42 -13.35 4.69 -11.34
C GLU A 42 -14.32 4.06 -10.33
N ASN A 43 -14.17 4.42 -9.06
CA ASN A 43 -14.96 3.85 -7.98
C ASN A 43 -16.18 4.70 -7.61
N SER A 44 -16.38 5.83 -8.28
CA SER A 44 -17.46 6.78 -7.98
C SER A 44 -17.41 7.28 -6.53
N TRP A 45 -16.22 7.44 -5.99
CA TRP A 45 -16.02 7.97 -4.64
C TRP A 45 -16.04 9.49 -4.63
N LYS A 46 -16.25 10.04 -3.45
CA LYS A 46 -16.06 11.47 -3.19
C LYS A 46 -14.75 11.66 -2.43
N LYS A 47 -14.10 12.80 -2.62
CA LYS A 47 -12.87 13.11 -1.88
C LYS A 47 -13.10 13.05 -0.36
N SER A 48 -14.30 13.39 0.10
CA SER A 48 -14.67 13.31 1.51
C SER A 48 -14.70 11.88 2.06
N ASN A 49 -14.68 10.87 1.20
CA ASN A 49 -14.63 9.47 1.61
C ASN A 49 -13.20 8.97 1.85
N LEU A 50 -12.20 9.80 1.58
CA LEU A 50 -10.78 9.44 1.74
C LEU A 50 -10.27 9.92 3.08
N ILE A 51 -9.52 9.06 3.76
CA ILE A 51 -8.84 9.42 5.01
C ILE A 51 -7.39 8.96 4.96
N SER A 52 -6.57 9.49 5.86
CA SER A 52 -5.25 8.95 6.12
C SER A 52 -4.96 9.00 7.62
N LEU A 53 -4.23 8.00 8.09
CA LEU A 53 -3.73 7.97 9.47
C LEU A 53 -2.31 8.55 9.55
N ASP A 54 -1.77 8.99 8.43
CA ASP A 54 -0.48 9.68 8.33
C ASP A 54 -0.74 11.19 8.22
N LYS A 55 -0.19 11.95 9.17
CA LYS A 55 -0.39 13.40 9.21
C LYS A 55 0.11 14.11 7.96
N ASN A 56 1.24 13.65 7.43
CA ASN A 56 1.83 14.27 6.24
C ASN A 56 0.96 14.06 5.01
N ILE A 57 0.41 12.85 4.86
CA ILE A 57 -0.51 12.53 3.77
C ILE A 57 -1.82 13.31 3.92
N SER A 58 -2.38 13.34 5.13
CA SER A 58 -3.61 14.09 5.40
C SER A 58 -3.47 15.56 5.06
N LYS A 59 -2.34 16.16 5.44
CA LYS A 59 -2.05 17.57 5.14
C LYS A 59 -1.84 17.80 3.64
N ARG A 60 -1.09 16.93 2.98
CA ARG A 60 -0.77 17.05 1.54
C ARG A 60 -2.03 17.02 0.68
N PHE A 61 -2.95 16.12 0.98
CA PHE A 61 -4.17 15.92 0.21
C PHE A 61 -5.41 16.57 0.84
N ARG A 62 -5.25 17.27 1.96
CA ARG A 62 -6.34 17.92 2.70
C ARG A 62 -7.43 16.92 3.09
N LEU A 63 -7.02 15.82 3.71
CA LEU A 63 -7.90 14.74 4.12
C LEU A 63 -8.17 14.81 5.62
N ASP A 64 -9.26 14.16 6.03
CA ASP A 64 -9.51 13.97 7.46
C ASP A 64 -8.47 13.05 8.06
N TYR A 65 -7.91 13.46 9.19
CA TYR A 65 -6.86 12.73 9.89
C TYR A 65 -7.40 11.67 10.84
N SER A 66 -8.57 11.92 11.42
CA SER A 66 -9.13 11.03 12.42
C SER A 66 -10.05 9.98 11.80
N PHE A 67 -9.80 8.72 12.12
CA PHE A 67 -10.68 7.61 11.76
C PHE A 67 -11.40 7.15 13.03
N SER A 68 -12.72 7.30 13.06
CA SER A 68 -13.53 6.76 14.15
C SER A 68 -14.43 5.63 13.63
N LYS A 69 -14.73 4.67 14.50
CA LYS A 69 -15.63 3.56 14.16
C LYS A 69 -17.03 4.05 13.75
N ASP A 70 -17.40 5.22 14.24
CA ASP A 70 -18.73 5.82 13.96
C ASP A 70 -18.84 6.42 12.56
N SER A 71 -17.71 6.57 11.85
CA SER A 71 -17.69 7.11 10.50
C SER A 71 -17.55 6.03 9.42
N LYS A 72 -17.81 4.76 9.74
CA LYS A 72 -17.70 3.63 8.81
C LYS A 72 -18.46 3.84 7.50
N ASP A 73 -19.64 4.46 7.59
CA ASP A 73 -20.49 4.70 6.41
C ASP A 73 -19.98 5.82 5.52
N LYS A 74 -19.08 6.66 6.03
CA LYS A 74 -18.54 7.82 5.30
C LYS A 74 -17.12 7.59 4.81
N THR A 75 -16.37 6.69 5.45
CA THR A 75 -14.98 6.38 5.08
C THR A 75 -14.95 5.18 4.17
N ILE A 76 -14.56 5.38 2.94
CA ILE A 76 -14.49 4.33 1.94
C ILE A 76 -13.06 3.88 1.70
N CYS A 77 -12.10 4.80 1.69
CA CYS A 77 -10.73 4.50 1.30
C CYS A 77 -9.72 5.13 2.25
N LEU A 78 -8.70 4.34 2.57
CA LEU A 78 -7.52 4.80 3.30
C LEU A 78 -6.40 5.07 2.32
N ILE A 79 -5.79 6.26 2.38
CA ILE A 79 -4.56 6.57 1.66
C ILE A 79 -3.41 6.53 2.65
N SER A 80 -2.36 5.77 2.32
CA SER A 80 -1.23 5.59 3.21
C SER A 80 0.07 5.44 2.43
N THR A 81 1.18 5.48 3.15
CA THR A 81 2.48 5.07 2.64
C THR A 81 2.80 3.66 3.17
N CYS A 82 3.99 3.17 2.87
CA CYS A 82 4.45 1.87 3.35
C CYS A 82 5.90 1.95 3.79
N GLU A 83 6.38 0.90 4.45
CA GLU A 83 7.81 0.78 4.77
C GLU A 83 8.59 0.27 3.56
N TYR A 84 8.20 -0.86 3.00
CA TYR A 84 8.89 -1.49 1.87
C TYR A 84 7.95 -2.26 0.97
N LEU A 85 8.39 -2.44 -0.27
CA LEU A 85 7.76 -3.29 -1.27
C LEU A 85 8.66 -4.52 -1.46
N ILE A 86 8.12 -5.72 -1.27
CA ILE A 86 8.88 -6.96 -1.25
C ILE A 86 8.76 -7.67 -2.60
N ALA A 87 9.86 -7.71 -3.37
CA ALA A 87 9.84 -8.24 -4.73
C ALA A 87 9.61 -9.74 -4.79
N ASP A 88 10.16 -10.51 -3.85
CA ASP A 88 10.09 -11.97 -3.88
C ASP A 88 8.67 -12.51 -3.88
N ASP A 89 7.75 -11.84 -3.18
CA ASP A 89 6.36 -12.30 -3.08
C ASP A 89 5.32 -11.25 -3.46
N GLY A 90 5.74 -10.04 -3.83
CA GLY A 90 4.82 -8.96 -4.21
C GLY A 90 4.02 -8.39 -3.06
N SER A 91 4.50 -8.57 -1.83
CA SER A 91 3.82 -8.04 -0.64
C SER A 91 4.26 -6.61 -0.31
N ILE A 92 3.46 -5.95 0.53
CA ILE A 92 3.73 -4.59 0.99
C ILE A 92 3.86 -4.61 2.51
N LEU A 93 4.98 -4.11 3.01
CA LEU A 93 5.26 -4.06 4.44
C LEU A 93 4.83 -2.70 4.99
N VAL A 94 3.88 -2.71 5.90
CA VAL A 94 3.40 -1.51 6.60
C VAL A 94 3.62 -1.66 8.10
N SER A 95 3.64 -0.54 8.81
CA SER A 95 3.84 -0.54 10.25
C SER A 95 2.87 0.42 10.93
N SER A 96 2.96 0.49 12.25
CA SER A 96 2.20 1.47 13.02
C SER A 96 2.50 2.92 12.61
N ASN A 97 3.63 3.16 11.93
CA ASN A 97 3.93 4.49 11.38
C ASN A 97 2.93 4.91 10.31
N GLN A 98 2.35 3.96 9.57
CA GLN A 98 1.40 4.24 8.50
C GLN A 98 -0.05 4.07 8.93
N VAL A 99 -0.34 3.05 9.73
CA VAL A 99 -1.72 2.67 10.06
C VAL A 99 -2.03 2.80 11.55
N ALA A 100 -1.14 3.44 12.30
CA ALA A 100 -1.25 3.61 13.76
C ALA A 100 -1.40 2.24 14.44
N GLU A 101 -2.20 2.15 15.48
CA GLU A 101 -2.42 0.88 16.22
C GLU A 101 -3.60 0.09 15.63
N LYS A 102 -4.08 0.44 14.45
CA LYS A 102 -5.19 -0.25 13.80
C LYS A 102 -4.76 -1.62 13.27
N LYS A 103 -5.60 -2.61 13.50
CA LYS A 103 -5.44 -3.92 12.88
C LYS A 103 -6.00 -3.90 11.46
N LEU A 104 -5.58 -4.85 10.64
CA LEU A 104 -5.99 -4.89 9.25
C LEU A 104 -7.51 -4.92 9.08
N ASP A 105 -8.22 -5.68 9.91
CA ASP A 105 -9.68 -5.77 9.89
C ASP A 105 -10.39 -4.47 10.32
N GLU A 106 -9.68 -3.59 11.01
CA GLU A 106 -10.22 -2.28 11.42
C GLU A 106 -10.06 -1.21 10.32
N LEU A 107 -9.28 -1.50 9.29
CA LEU A 107 -9.03 -0.56 8.19
C LEU A 107 -10.15 -0.65 7.14
N PRO A 108 -10.37 0.42 6.34
CA PRO A 108 -11.33 0.37 5.24
C PRO A 108 -11.06 -0.77 4.26
N GLY A 109 -12.09 -1.20 3.53
CA GLY A 109 -11.96 -2.25 2.53
C GLY A 109 -11.17 -1.85 1.30
N ASP A 110 -11.01 -0.56 1.05
CA ASP A 110 -10.25 -0.01 -0.06
C ASP A 110 -9.07 0.78 0.47
N ILE A 111 -7.88 0.51 -0.08
CA ILE A 111 -6.63 1.13 0.38
C ILE A 111 -5.82 1.58 -0.83
N ILE A 112 -5.31 2.80 -0.77
CA ILE A 112 -4.34 3.33 -1.75
C ILE A 112 -3.01 3.49 -1.02
N ILE A 113 -1.98 2.81 -1.51
CA ILE A 113 -0.62 2.94 -0.99
C ILE A 113 0.20 3.79 -1.97
N LEU A 114 0.86 4.81 -1.42
CA LEU A 114 1.81 5.63 -2.16
C LEU A 114 3.22 5.16 -1.79
N ALA A 115 3.99 4.74 -2.78
CA ALA A 115 5.34 4.26 -2.57
C ALA A 115 6.30 4.85 -3.60
N LYS A 116 7.59 4.77 -3.32
CA LYS A 116 8.66 5.21 -4.21
C LYS A 116 9.50 4.00 -4.61
N THR A 117 10.16 4.10 -5.76
CA THR A 117 10.98 3.01 -6.28
C THR A 117 12.15 2.64 -5.37
N ASP A 118 12.63 3.57 -4.54
CA ASP A 118 13.69 3.30 -3.57
C ASP A 118 13.24 2.44 -2.38
N GLN A 119 11.94 2.18 -2.25
CA GLN A 119 11.39 1.30 -1.22
C GLN A 119 11.32 -0.16 -1.66
N LEU A 120 11.69 -0.46 -2.90
CA LEU A 120 11.73 -1.83 -3.44
C LEU A 120 12.93 -2.57 -2.89
N ILE A 121 12.68 -3.73 -2.29
CA ILE A 121 13.72 -4.64 -1.78
C ILE A 121 13.41 -6.07 -2.20
N ASN A 122 14.36 -6.97 -2.03
CA ASN A 122 14.21 -8.34 -2.50
C ASN A 122 13.34 -9.21 -1.61
N ASN A 123 13.58 -9.18 -0.30
CA ASN A 123 12.92 -10.09 0.64
C ASN A 123 12.54 -9.39 1.94
N ILE A 124 11.70 -10.07 2.72
CA ILE A 124 11.16 -9.54 3.96
C ILE A 124 12.25 -9.30 5.01
N SER A 125 13.31 -10.12 5.02
CA SER A 125 14.42 -9.95 5.98
C SER A 125 15.13 -8.62 5.78
N GLU A 126 15.36 -8.22 4.53
CA GLU A 126 15.91 -6.90 4.22
C GLU A 126 15.00 -5.78 4.73
N GLY A 127 13.69 -5.94 4.57
CA GLY A 127 12.71 -4.96 5.04
C GLY A 127 12.69 -4.81 6.54
N LEU A 128 12.67 -5.92 7.26
CA LEU A 128 12.69 -5.90 8.71
C LEU A 128 13.98 -5.30 9.25
N SER A 129 15.12 -5.64 8.64
CA SER A 129 16.41 -5.05 8.99
C SER A 129 16.43 -3.55 8.72
N GLY A 130 15.87 -3.12 7.60
CA GLY A 130 15.77 -1.71 7.23
C GLY A 130 14.94 -0.91 8.25
N ILE A 131 13.81 -1.43 8.66
CA ILE A 131 12.96 -0.78 9.68
C ILE A 131 13.72 -0.66 10.99
N LYS A 132 14.38 -1.74 11.41
CA LYS A 132 15.12 -1.78 12.67
C LYS A 132 16.29 -0.79 12.68
N ASN A 133 17.00 -0.66 11.56
CA ASN A 133 18.24 0.13 11.49
C ASN A 133 17.97 1.61 11.18
N ASN A 134 16.90 1.93 10.47
CA ASN A 134 16.62 3.28 9.99
C ASN A 134 15.63 4.06 10.85
N SER A 135 14.94 3.39 11.76
CA SER A 135 13.96 4.04 12.63
C SER A 135 14.60 4.48 13.94
N LYS A 136 14.33 5.71 14.37
CA LYS A 136 14.71 6.20 15.70
C LYS A 136 14.00 5.41 16.80
N SER A 137 12.81 4.90 16.48
CA SER A 137 12.06 4.00 17.34
C SER A 137 11.49 2.87 16.49
N ILE A 138 11.55 1.64 16.99
CA ILE A 138 10.98 0.49 16.30
C ILE A 138 9.46 0.61 16.38
N PRO A 139 8.74 0.50 15.23
CA PRO A 139 7.28 0.51 15.26
C PRO A 139 6.72 -0.61 16.11
N SER A 140 5.60 -0.34 16.79
CA SER A 140 4.96 -1.33 17.66
C SER A 140 4.38 -2.52 16.89
N ASN A 141 3.92 -2.30 15.66
CA ASN A 141 3.32 -3.33 14.82
C ASN A 141 3.87 -3.25 13.41
N ILE A 142 4.14 -4.41 12.81
CA ILE A 142 4.56 -4.55 11.42
C ILE A 142 3.64 -5.58 10.79
N THR A 143 3.03 -5.22 9.66
CA THR A 143 2.09 -6.10 8.95
C THR A 143 2.52 -6.24 7.50
N ASN A 144 2.45 -7.45 6.98
CA ASN A 144 2.76 -7.76 5.61
C ASN A 144 1.46 -7.96 4.82
N LEU A 145 1.17 -7.06 3.88
CA LEU A 145 -0.03 -7.13 3.04
C LEU A 145 0.30 -7.94 1.78
N LYS A 146 -0.29 -9.11 1.63
CA LYS A 146 0.07 -10.01 0.54
C LYS A 146 -1.11 -10.41 -0.35
N HIS A 147 -2.22 -10.84 0.22
CA HIS A 147 -3.36 -11.31 -0.56
C HIS A 147 -4.48 -10.27 -0.56
N PHE A 148 -4.97 -9.93 -1.75
CA PHE A 148 -5.96 -8.89 -1.95
C PHE A 148 -7.23 -9.46 -2.59
N LYS A 149 -8.25 -8.63 -2.71
CA LYS A 149 -9.60 -9.03 -3.14
C LYS A 149 -9.62 -9.83 -4.45
N ASP A 150 -8.80 -9.47 -5.42
CA ASP A 150 -8.79 -10.10 -6.74
C ASP A 150 -7.66 -11.13 -6.88
N CYS A 151 -7.19 -11.69 -5.77
CA CYS A 151 -6.12 -12.68 -5.76
C CYS A 151 -6.55 -13.97 -6.48
N ASN A 152 -5.69 -14.45 -7.38
CA ASN A 152 -5.91 -15.69 -8.14
C ASN A 152 -5.41 -16.95 -7.39
N ASP A 153 -4.84 -16.78 -6.21
CA ASP A 153 -4.33 -17.88 -5.39
C ASP A 153 -5.50 -18.63 -4.78
N LYS A 154 -5.58 -19.94 -5.05
CA LYS A 154 -6.63 -20.81 -4.48
C LYS A 154 -6.55 -20.91 -2.96
N ASP A 155 -5.37 -20.68 -2.40
CA ASP A 155 -5.17 -20.72 -0.94
C ASP A 155 -5.55 -19.40 -0.26
N PHE A 156 -6.02 -18.43 -1.03
CA PHE A 156 -6.45 -17.13 -0.54
C PHE A 156 -7.39 -17.23 0.67
N LEU A 157 -8.39 -18.10 0.58
CA LEU A 157 -9.36 -18.27 1.65
C LEU A 157 -8.79 -18.95 2.90
N SER A 158 -7.73 -19.76 2.75
CA SER A 158 -7.10 -20.47 3.87
C SER A 158 -6.29 -19.57 4.77
N TYR A 159 -5.80 -18.45 4.25
CA TYR A 159 -4.93 -17.54 5.01
C TYR A 159 -5.71 -16.48 5.79
N GLY A 160 -7.03 -16.51 5.76
CA GLY A 160 -7.84 -15.50 6.42
C GLY A 160 -7.50 -14.10 5.95
N SER A 161 -7.11 -13.97 4.69
CA SER A 161 -6.67 -12.69 4.15
C SER A 161 -7.80 -11.69 4.19
N SER A 162 -7.44 -10.45 4.40
CA SER A 162 -8.35 -9.35 4.27
C SER A 162 -8.85 -9.30 2.83
N SER A 163 -10.14 -9.25 2.61
CA SER A 163 -10.72 -9.00 1.29
C SER A 163 -10.51 -7.54 0.88
N LYS A 164 -9.31 -6.98 1.13
CA LYS A 164 -9.00 -5.60 0.83
C LYS A 164 -8.74 -5.42 -0.67
N ASN A 165 -9.29 -4.34 -1.19
CA ASN A 165 -8.99 -3.86 -2.53
C ASN A 165 -7.83 -2.86 -2.42
N LEU A 166 -6.70 -3.17 -3.02
CA LEU A 166 -5.50 -2.38 -2.83
C LEU A 166 -4.95 -1.84 -4.14
N TYR A 167 -4.83 -0.51 -4.18
CA TYR A 167 -4.16 0.22 -5.25
C TYR A 167 -2.77 0.62 -4.78
N LEU A 168 -1.77 0.37 -5.59
CA LEU A 168 -0.42 0.85 -5.35
C LEU A 168 -0.05 1.87 -6.42
N ILE A 169 0.27 3.08 -5.99
CA ILE A 169 0.81 4.11 -6.88
C ILE A 169 2.31 4.19 -6.60
N LEU A 170 3.11 3.76 -7.57
CA LEU A 170 4.57 3.76 -7.45
C LEU A 170 5.12 5.00 -8.14
N LEU A 171 5.76 5.86 -7.36
CA LEU A 171 6.41 7.08 -7.86
C LEU A 171 7.88 6.79 -8.12
N GLU A 172 8.35 7.15 -9.30
CA GLU A 172 9.76 7.04 -9.62
C GLU A 172 10.57 8.00 -8.77
N ASN A 173 11.58 7.46 -8.09
CA ASN A 173 12.48 8.26 -7.26
C ASN A 173 13.48 8.97 -8.17
N GLN A 174 13.50 10.30 -8.10
CA GLN A 174 14.41 11.12 -8.87
C GLN A 174 15.65 11.47 -8.08
#